data_ce381ef61803b240330ea205898d8504
#
_entry.id   ce381ef61803b240330ea205898d8504
#
_cell.length_a   1.000
_cell.length_b   1.000
_cell.length_c   1.000
_cell.angle_alpha   90.00
_cell.angle_beta   90.00
_cell.angle_gamma   90.00
#
_symmetry.space_group_name_H-M   'P 1'
#
loop_
_entity.id
_entity.type
_entity.pdbx_description
1 polymer ?
#
loop_
_entity_poly.entity_id
_entity_poly.type
_entity_poly.pdbx_seq_one_letter_code
_entity_poly.pdbx_strand_id
1 'polypeptide(L)'
;KPRVTEPSRRTESVVVAAVNPRKNIEFYCLSVLIRKPDLVYRLDRKLEEFGLSPLATEDFEYTDHQLLFNVLRQAMGQDEKDHAQYVFSQIPEDLAPLVNELLAQTEKLESPDDKLLEDLLARFLDLRRFHAMSNVTQLKFMQDDEQQQGGENIKVYIEQTMRFTRLLNGLDQAKLKLSKRQA
;
A
#
# COMPACT_ATOMS: atom_id res chain seq x y z
N LYS A 1 29.31 -58.74 13.41
CA LYS A 1 28.54 -58.05 12.37
C LYS A 1 28.43 -56.60 12.76
N PRO A 2 28.96 -55.65 11.99
CA PRO A 2 28.83 -54.24 12.29
C PRO A 2 27.46 -53.76 11.85
N ARG A 3 26.84 -52.94 12.70
CA ARG A 3 25.54 -52.29 12.51
C ARG A 3 25.76 -51.01 11.66
N VAL A 4 25.20 -51.01 10.48
CA VAL A 4 25.22 -49.85 9.57
C VAL A 4 24.21 -48.86 10.12
N THR A 5 24.67 -47.71 10.53
CA THR A 5 23.85 -46.52 10.90
C THR A 5 23.51 -45.76 9.60
N GLU A 6 22.24 -45.71 9.24
CA GLU A 6 21.71 -44.88 8.15
C GLU A 6 21.83 -43.39 8.52
N PRO A 7 22.22 -42.53 7.58
CA PRO A 7 22.24 -41.08 7.83
C PRO A 7 20.80 -40.55 7.85
N SER A 8 20.44 -39.95 8.98
CA SER A 8 19.21 -39.19 9.17
C SER A 8 19.09 -38.09 8.08
N ARG A 9 18.09 -38.22 7.20
CA ARG A 9 17.67 -37.17 6.29
C ARG A 9 17.20 -35.99 7.14
N ARG A 10 18.02 -34.93 7.19
CA ARG A 10 17.57 -33.58 7.59
C ARG A 10 16.51 -33.16 6.59
N THR A 11 15.26 -33.15 7.02
CA THR A 11 14.19 -32.42 6.38
C THR A 11 14.53 -30.94 6.50
N GLU A 12 15.03 -30.36 5.42
CA GLU A 12 15.07 -28.89 5.27
C GLU A 12 13.63 -28.42 5.34
N SER A 13 13.27 -27.84 6.47
CA SER A 13 12.02 -27.09 6.61
C SER A 13 12.12 -25.90 5.65
N VAL A 14 11.43 -25.98 4.52
CA VAL A 14 11.17 -24.84 3.65
C VAL A 14 10.44 -23.81 4.52
N VAL A 15 11.17 -22.81 4.98
CA VAL A 15 10.58 -21.64 5.61
C VAL A 15 9.74 -20.96 4.52
N VAL A 16 8.45 -21.27 4.52
CA VAL A 16 7.47 -20.51 3.73
C VAL A 16 7.53 -19.10 4.27
N ALA A 17 8.18 -18.20 3.55
CA ALA A 17 8.25 -16.80 3.91
C ALA A 17 6.80 -16.31 4.13
N ALA A 18 6.50 -15.86 5.34
CA ALA A 18 5.17 -15.37 5.68
C ALA A 18 4.81 -14.25 4.71
N VAL A 19 3.82 -14.51 3.87
CA VAL A 19 3.35 -13.56 2.86
C VAL A 19 2.84 -12.33 3.58
N ASN A 20 3.50 -11.18 3.42
CA ASN A 20 3.04 -9.93 4.01
C ASN A 20 1.79 -9.44 3.25
N PRO A 21 0.59 -9.47 3.87
CA PRO A 21 -0.64 -9.12 3.18
C PRO A 21 -0.63 -7.66 2.67
N ARG A 22 0.09 -6.75 3.33
CA ARG A 22 0.23 -5.35 2.89
C ARG A 22 1.00 -5.27 1.58
N LYS A 23 2.12 -6.00 1.46
CA LYS A 23 2.91 -6.05 0.23
C LYS A 23 2.06 -6.48 -0.95
N ASN A 24 1.22 -7.49 -0.77
CA ASN A 24 0.34 -7.98 -1.84
C ASN A 24 -0.71 -6.95 -2.24
N ILE A 25 -1.25 -6.19 -1.27
CA ILE A 25 -2.23 -5.13 -1.57
C ILE A 25 -1.54 -4.02 -2.36
N GLU A 26 -0.36 -3.55 -1.92
CA GLU A 26 0.42 -2.53 -2.65
C GLU A 26 0.77 -2.99 -4.07
N PHE A 27 1.28 -4.21 -4.17
CA PHE A 27 1.65 -4.84 -5.43
C PHE A 27 0.46 -4.88 -6.40
N TYR A 28 -0.71 -5.31 -5.93
CA TYR A 28 -1.93 -5.30 -6.73
C TYR A 28 -2.34 -3.89 -7.15
N CYS A 29 -2.36 -2.93 -6.23
CA CYS A 29 -2.72 -1.55 -6.55
C CYS A 29 -1.81 -0.96 -7.62
N LEU A 30 -0.49 -1.13 -7.48
CA LEU A 30 0.47 -0.66 -8.47
C LEU A 30 0.32 -1.37 -9.80
N SER A 31 0.07 -2.68 -9.82
CA SER A 31 -0.10 -3.44 -11.06
C SER A 31 -1.27 -2.91 -11.89
N VAL A 32 -2.37 -2.53 -11.24
CA VAL A 32 -3.51 -1.90 -11.92
C VAL A 32 -3.19 -0.49 -12.38
N LEU A 33 -2.56 0.33 -11.52
CA LEU A 33 -2.26 1.74 -11.82
C LEU A 33 -1.21 1.90 -12.92
N ILE A 34 -0.20 1.02 -13.01
CA ILE A 34 0.79 1.04 -14.10
C ILE A 34 0.12 0.74 -15.44
N ARG A 35 -0.84 -0.18 -15.47
CA ARG A 35 -1.59 -0.52 -16.68
C ARG A 35 -2.61 0.54 -17.07
N LYS A 36 -3.22 1.21 -16.07
CA LYS A 36 -4.26 2.23 -16.24
C LYS A 36 -3.95 3.46 -15.40
N PRO A 37 -2.95 4.27 -15.79
CA PRO A 37 -2.51 5.44 -15.03
C PRO A 37 -3.62 6.45 -14.74
N ASP A 38 -4.58 6.62 -15.67
CA ASP A 38 -5.70 7.56 -15.53
C ASP A 38 -6.60 7.27 -14.31
N LEU A 39 -6.56 6.03 -13.78
CA LEU A 39 -7.27 5.70 -12.55
C LEU A 39 -6.74 6.44 -11.32
N VAL A 40 -5.49 6.92 -11.33
CA VAL A 40 -4.93 7.75 -10.25
C VAL A 40 -5.79 9.00 -10.04
N TYR A 41 -6.13 9.70 -11.12
CA TYR A 41 -6.97 10.91 -11.09
C TYR A 41 -8.36 10.62 -10.54
N ARG A 42 -8.95 9.51 -10.99
CA ARG A 42 -10.28 9.11 -10.56
C ARG A 42 -10.31 8.68 -9.10
N LEU A 43 -9.26 8.02 -8.62
CA LEU A 43 -9.07 7.65 -7.21
C LEU A 43 -8.95 8.89 -6.33
N ASP A 44 -8.14 9.86 -6.73
CA ASP A 44 -7.98 11.12 -5.99
C ASP A 44 -9.32 11.80 -5.78
N ARG A 45 -10.10 11.96 -6.85
CA ARG A 45 -11.44 12.54 -6.74
C ARG A 45 -12.37 11.74 -5.83
N LYS A 46 -12.29 10.41 -5.85
CA LYS A 46 -13.10 9.57 -4.95
C LYS A 46 -12.66 9.71 -3.49
N LEU A 47 -11.38 9.79 -3.22
CA LEU A 47 -10.86 10.04 -1.88
C LEU A 47 -11.31 11.40 -1.35
N GLU A 48 -11.25 12.44 -2.18
CA GLU A 48 -11.73 13.79 -1.84
C GLU A 48 -13.24 13.82 -1.56
N GLU A 49 -14.07 13.07 -2.32
CA GLU A 49 -15.51 12.91 -2.05
C GLU A 49 -15.77 12.32 -0.65
N PHE A 50 -14.83 11.55 -0.11
CA PHE A 50 -14.89 11.02 1.26
C PHE A 50 -14.21 11.91 2.30
N GLY A 51 -13.69 13.08 1.90
CA GLY A 51 -12.97 14.00 2.78
C GLY A 51 -11.57 13.51 3.16
N LEU A 52 -10.98 12.64 2.32
CA LEU A 52 -9.64 12.10 2.48
C LEU A 52 -8.68 12.81 1.51
N SER A 53 -7.38 12.84 1.87
CA SER A 53 -6.34 13.38 0.99
C SER A 53 -6.19 12.51 -0.28
N PRO A 54 -5.78 13.08 -1.42
CA PRO A 54 -5.37 12.35 -2.59
C PRO A 54 -4.31 11.28 -2.27
N LEU A 55 -4.08 10.34 -3.19
CA LEU A 55 -3.03 9.34 -3.06
C LEU A 55 -1.67 10.04 -2.93
N ALA A 56 -0.82 9.50 -2.10
CA ALA A 56 0.52 10.01 -1.86
C ALA A 56 1.55 8.86 -1.80
N THR A 57 2.82 9.21 -1.92
CA THR A 57 3.92 8.23 -1.85
C THR A 57 3.91 7.47 -0.53
N GLU A 58 3.50 8.14 0.55
CA GLU A 58 3.40 7.60 1.90
C GLU A 58 2.30 6.54 2.07
N ASP A 59 1.43 6.38 1.08
CA ASP A 59 0.46 5.29 1.05
C ASP A 59 1.12 3.92 0.80
N PHE A 60 2.38 3.91 0.35
CA PHE A 60 3.20 2.72 0.10
C PHE A 60 4.30 2.59 1.15
N GLU A 61 4.52 1.36 1.63
CA GLU A 61 5.55 1.04 2.64
C GLU A 61 6.91 0.74 1.98
N TYR A 62 6.90 0.12 0.78
CA TYR A 62 8.11 -0.33 0.10
C TYR A 62 8.69 0.76 -0.79
N THR A 63 10.00 1.00 -0.68
CA THR A 63 10.72 2.05 -1.43
C THR A 63 10.55 1.91 -2.95
N ASP A 64 10.62 0.69 -3.47
CA ASP A 64 10.46 0.44 -4.90
C ASP A 64 9.04 0.79 -5.37
N HIS A 65 8.03 0.51 -4.54
CA HIS A 65 6.65 0.91 -4.81
C HIS A 65 6.46 2.42 -4.76
N GLN A 66 7.11 3.11 -3.81
CA GLN A 66 7.11 4.57 -3.71
C GLN A 66 7.73 5.22 -4.95
N LEU A 67 8.87 4.69 -5.42
CA LEU A 67 9.53 5.18 -6.63
C LEU A 67 8.64 5.02 -7.87
N LEU A 68 8.01 3.86 -8.05
CA LEU A 68 7.08 3.63 -9.15
C LEU A 68 5.85 4.54 -9.08
N PHE A 69 5.30 4.75 -7.88
CA PHE A 69 4.18 5.67 -7.72
C PHE A 69 4.56 7.13 -8.04
N ASN A 70 5.78 7.55 -7.71
CA ASN A 70 6.30 8.87 -8.11
C ASN A 70 6.35 9.02 -9.64
N VAL A 71 6.76 8.00 -10.37
CA VAL A 71 6.74 8.01 -11.84
C VAL A 71 5.29 8.14 -12.35
N LEU A 72 4.33 7.43 -11.76
CA LEU A 72 2.91 7.57 -12.07
C LEU A 72 2.40 8.99 -11.82
N ARG A 73 2.77 9.61 -10.69
CA ARG A 73 2.40 10.99 -10.37
C ARG A 73 2.97 12.00 -11.37
N GLN A 74 4.22 11.83 -11.77
CA GLN A 74 4.85 12.67 -12.79
C GLN A 74 4.13 12.54 -14.13
N ALA A 75 3.72 11.33 -14.51
CA ALA A 75 2.95 11.10 -15.73
C ALA A 75 1.61 11.86 -15.73
N MET A 76 0.95 11.97 -14.56
CA MET A 76 -0.30 12.72 -14.43
C MET A 76 -0.11 14.24 -14.50
N GLY A 77 1.09 14.74 -14.29
CA GLY A 77 1.41 16.19 -14.34
C GLY A 77 1.85 16.70 -15.69
N GLN A 78 1.90 15.86 -16.74
CA GLN A 78 2.33 16.23 -18.07
C GLN A 78 1.22 15.95 -19.11
N ASP A 79 1.12 16.80 -20.15
CA ASP A 79 0.12 16.71 -21.23
C ASP A 79 0.76 16.38 -22.60
N GLU A 80 2.09 16.18 -22.66
CA GLU A 80 2.82 16.03 -23.92
C GLU A 80 2.73 14.62 -24.53
N LYS A 81 2.56 13.61 -23.68
CA LYS A 81 2.54 12.20 -24.07
C LYS A 81 1.37 11.49 -23.43
N ASP A 82 0.95 10.38 -24.03
CA ASP A 82 0.08 9.41 -23.37
C ASP A 82 0.68 8.98 -22.04
N HIS A 83 -0.13 8.97 -20.98
CA HIS A 83 0.33 8.70 -19.61
C HIS A 83 1.03 7.36 -19.48
N ALA A 84 0.49 6.31 -20.13
CA ALA A 84 1.11 4.98 -20.08
C ALA A 84 2.48 4.98 -20.78
N GLN A 85 2.60 5.62 -21.96
CA GLN A 85 3.88 5.76 -22.67
C GLN A 85 4.90 6.53 -21.84
N TYR A 86 4.46 7.60 -21.16
CA TYR A 86 5.34 8.36 -20.29
C TYR A 86 5.85 7.50 -19.15
N VAL A 87 4.96 6.79 -18.42
CA VAL A 87 5.34 5.90 -17.32
C VAL A 87 6.42 4.93 -17.78
N PHE A 88 6.18 4.18 -18.87
CA PHE A 88 7.17 3.21 -19.38
C PHE A 88 8.49 3.83 -19.82
N SER A 89 8.50 5.09 -20.27
CA SER A 89 9.73 5.79 -20.67
C SER A 89 10.57 6.29 -19.48
N GLN A 90 9.97 6.40 -18.28
CA GLN A 90 10.61 6.94 -17.08
C GLN A 90 10.94 5.89 -16.01
N ILE A 91 10.59 4.62 -16.25
CA ILE A 91 10.92 3.55 -15.31
C ILE A 91 12.44 3.34 -15.28
N PRO A 92 13.08 3.43 -14.08
CA PRO A 92 14.49 3.09 -13.91
C PRO A 92 14.77 1.62 -14.28
N GLU A 93 15.95 1.33 -14.83
CA GLU A 93 16.32 -0.02 -15.27
C GLU A 93 16.30 -1.06 -14.12
N ASP A 94 16.67 -0.65 -12.93
CA ASP A 94 16.67 -1.48 -11.72
C ASP A 94 15.25 -1.88 -11.26
N LEU A 95 14.22 -1.10 -11.63
CA LEU A 95 12.82 -1.41 -11.36
C LEU A 95 12.12 -2.19 -12.49
N ALA A 96 12.77 -2.38 -13.64
CA ALA A 96 12.18 -3.10 -14.76
C ALA A 96 11.72 -4.54 -14.42
N PRO A 97 12.45 -5.35 -13.62
CA PRO A 97 11.98 -6.66 -13.19
C PRO A 97 10.67 -6.59 -12.39
N LEU A 98 10.56 -5.65 -11.44
CA LEU A 98 9.35 -5.44 -10.65
C LEU A 98 8.17 -5.05 -11.54
N VAL A 99 8.38 -4.14 -12.49
CA VAL A 99 7.33 -3.71 -13.42
C VAL A 99 6.84 -4.86 -14.29
N ASN A 100 7.74 -5.71 -14.78
CA ASN A 100 7.37 -6.90 -15.56
C ASN A 100 6.51 -7.86 -14.71
N GLU A 101 6.84 -8.05 -13.43
CA GLU A 101 6.05 -8.87 -12.52
C GLU A 101 4.65 -8.27 -12.27
N LEU A 102 4.57 -6.95 -12.06
CA LEU A 102 3.32 -6.22 -11.90
C LEU A 102 2.40 -6.34 -13.13
N LEU A 103 2.97 -6.21 -14.34
CA LEU A 103 2.23 -6.35 -15.59
C LEU A 103 1.74 -7.78 -15.83
N ALA A 104 2.57 -8.78 -15.51
CA ALA A 104 2.19 -10.18 -15.63
C ALA A 104 0.99 -10.53 -14.74
N GLN A 105 0.91 -9.96 -13.53
CA GLN A 105 -0.23 -10.18 -12.63
C GLN A 105 -1.56 -9.67 -13.21
N THR A 106 -1.52 -8.60 -13.99
CA THR A 106 -2.72 -7.96 -14.55
C THR A 106 -2.97 -8.30 -16.02
N GLU A 107 -2.21 -9.22 -16.61
CA GLU A 107 -2.34 -9.59 -18.03
C GLU A 107 -3.77 -10.02 -18.41
N LYS A 108 -4.45 -10.72 -17.50
CA LYS A 108 -5.82 -11.23 -17.69
C LYS A 108 -6.90 -10.39 -17.02
N LEU A 109 -6.57 -9.16 -16.64
CA LEU A 109 -7.49 -8.29 -15.93
C LEU A 109 -8.44 -7.59 -16.92
N GLU A 110 -9.59 -8.20 -17.20
CA GLU A 110 -10.62 -7.69 -18.12
C GLU A 110 -11.77 -6.97 -17.39
N SER A 111 -11.56 -6.50 -16.18
CA SER A 111 -12.61 -5.82 -15.42
C SER A 111 -12.86 -4.41 -15.93
N PRO A 112 -14.13 -3.94 -15.96
CA PRO A 112 -14.46 -2.55 -16.26
C PRO A 112 -13.78 -1.59 -15.30
N ASP A 113 -13.42 -0.40 -15.81
CA ASP A 113 -12.70 0.62 -15.03
C ASP A 113 -13.41 1.04 -13.75
N ASP A 114 -14.75 1.07 -13.74
CA ASP A 114 -15.50 1.43 -12.54
C ASP A 114 -15.35 0.38 -11.43
N LYS A 115 -15.35 -0.92 -11.78
CA LYS A 115 -15.09 -1.98 -10.81
C LYS A 115 -13.66 -1.96 -10.29
N LEU A 116 -12.70 -1.71 -11.17
CA LEU A 116 -11.29 -1.56 -10.77
C LEU A 116 -11.10 -0.36 -9.85
N LEU A 117 -11.76 0.76 -10.14
CA LEU A 117 -11.72 1.96 -9.30
C LEU A 117 -12.27 1.69 -7.91
N GLU A 118 -13.40 1.01 -7.79
CA GLU A 118 -14.00 0.64 -6.51
C GLU A 118 -13.12 -0.32 -5.71
N ASP A 119 -12.54 -1.33 -6.37
CA ASP A 119 -11.62 -2.27 -5.70
C ASP A 119 -10.32 -1.59 -5.25
N LEU A 120 -9.72 -0.74 -6.11
CA LEU A 120 -8.56 0.06 -5.74
C LEU A 120 -8.86 0.97 -4.55
N LEU A 121 -10.01 1.65 -4.57
CA LEU A 121 -10.43 2.52 -3.47
C LEU A 121 -10.53 1.74 -2.15
N ALA A 122 -11.19 0.58 -2.16
CA ALA A 122 -11.29 -0.28 -0.98
C ALA A 122 -9.92 -0.68 -0.45
N ARG A 123 -8.98 -1.06 -1.33
CA ARG A 123 -7.63 -1.47 -0.96
C ARG A 123 -6.78 -0.33 -0.44
N PHE A 124 -6.87 0.86 -1.02
CA PHE A 124 -6.16 2.03 -0.48
C PHE A 124 -6.71 2.47 0.88
N LEU A 125 -8.02 2.36 1.11
CA LEU A 125 -8.60 2.56 2.45
C LEU A 125 -8.04 1.54 3.46
N ASP A 126 -7.86 0.29 3.05
CA ASP A 126 -7.23 -0.74 3.91
C ASP A 126 -5.76 -0.44 4.19
N LEU A 127 -4.96 -0.07 3.18
CA LEU A 127 -3.55 0.32 3.36
C LEU A 127 -3.41 1.48 4.35
N ARG A 128 -4.16 2.56 4.15
CA ARG A 128 -4.15 3.72 5.05
C ARG A 128 -4.57 3.36 6.48
N ARG A 129 -5.56 2.46 6.61
CA ARG A 129 -5.99 1.96 7.89
C ARG A 129 -4.90 1.16 8.59
N PHE A 130 -4.19 0.29 7.88
CA PHE A 130 -3.05 -0.45 8.43
C PHE A 130 -1.94 0.49 8.88
N HIS A 131 -1.58 1.50 8.07
CA HIS A 131 -0.57 2.50 8.43
C HIS A 131 -0.98 3.30 9.67
N ALA A 132 -2.21 3.79 9.72
CA ALA A 132 -2.71 4.56 10.87
C ALA A 132 -2.74 3.72 12.15
N MET A 133 -3.17 2.45 12.09
CA MET A 133 -3.15 1.54 13.24
C MET A 133 -1.73 1.24 13.73
N SER A 134 -0.80 1.02 12.81
CA SER A 134 0.61 0.80 13.14
C SER A 134 1.21 2.01 13.86
N ASN A 135 0.96 3.22 13.33
CA ASN A 135 1.40 4.47 13.95
C ASN A 135 0.80 4.68 15.34
N VAL A 136 -0.51 4.42 15.54
CA VAL A 136 -1.13 4.51 16.87
C VAL A 136 -0.48 3.54 17.86
N THR A 137 -0.18 2.32 17.43
CA THR A 137 0.49 1.33 18.28
C THR A 137 1.89 1.78 18.65
N GLN A 138 2.68 2.24 17.67
CA GLN A 138 4.03 2.74 17.90
C GLN A 138 4.05 3.95 18.85
N LEU A 139 3.14 4.91 18.64
CA LEU A 139 3.04 6.10 19.49
C LEU A 139 2.66 5.76 20.93
N LYS A 140 1.82 4.74 21.16
CA LYS A 140 1.52 4.24 22.51
C LYS A 140 2.76 3.70 23.21
N PHE A 141 3.57 2.88 22.52
CA PHE A 141 4.85 2.42 23.08
C PHE A 141 5.78 3.58 23.44
N MET A 142 5.87 4.58 22.55
CA MET A 142 6.69 5.77 22.81
C MET A 142 6.14 6.60 24.00
N GLN A 143 4.84 6.67 24.19
CA GLN A 143 4.21 7.32 25.35
C GLN A 143 4.56 6.60 26.65
N ASP A 144 4.49 5.26 26.65
CA ASP A 144 4.79 4.43 27.83
C ASP A 144 6.27 4.58 28.21
N ASP A 145 7.19 4.53 27.25
CA ASP A 145 8.62 4.73 27.47
C ASP A 145 8.94 6.12 28.01
N GLU A 146 8.34 7.15 27.43
CA GLU A 146 8.55 8.55 27.84
C GLU A 146 8.02 8.80 29.26
N GLN A 147 6.90 8.18 29.66
CA GLN A 147 6.39 8.28 31.03
C GLN A 147 7.40 7.76 32.07
N GLN A 148 8.18 6.74 31.71
CA GLN A 148 9.21 6.20 32.57
C GLN A 148 10.48 7.07 32.66
N GLN A 149 10.73 7.90 31.63
CA GLN A 149 11.96 8.68 31.47
C GLN A 149 11.86 10.15 31.85
N GLY A 150 10.68 10.68 32.18
CA GLY A 150 10.50 12.08 32.61
C GLY A 150 9.49 12.90 31.82
N GLY A 151 8.97 12.40 30.73
CA GLY A 151 7.73 12.90 30.14
C GLY A 151 7.74 14.15 29.28
N GLU A 152 8.89 14.60 28.78
CA GLU A 152 9.00 15.85 28.00
C GLU A 152 8.16 15.83 26.69
N ASN A 153 8.11 14.69 25.99
CA ASN A 153 7.47 14.55 24.70
C ASN A 153 6.05 13.94 24.74
N ILE A 154 5.53 13.59 25.89
CA ILE A 154 4.22 12.92 26.04
C ILE A 154 3.12 13.70 25.32
N LYS A 155 3.08 15.02 25.41
CA LYS A 155 2.04 15.85 24.77
C LYS A 155 2.06 15.67 23.24
N VAL A 156 3.26 15.66 22.65
CA VAL A 156 3.43 15.48 21.20
C VAL A 156 2.88 14.12 20.76
N TYR A 157 3.21 13.04 21.47
CA TYR A 157 2.73 11.71 21.16
C TYR A 157 1.20 11.58 21.33
N ILE A 158 0.63 12.21 22.35
CA ILE A 158 -0.83 12.26 22.54
C ILE A 158 -1.51 12.96 21.36
N GLU A 159 -1.02 14.13 20.94
CA GLU A 159 -1.57 14.87 19.80
C GLU A 159 -1.49 14.07 18.50
N GLN A 160 -0.37 13.42 18.24
CA GLN A 160 -0.21 12.55 17.08
C GLN A 160 -1.15 11.35 17.15
N THR A 161 -1.29 10.70 18.30
CA THR A 161 -2.23 9.59 18.50
C THR A 161 -3.66 10.03 18.22
N MET A 162 -4.07 11.21 18.71
CA MET A 162 -5.40 11.78 18.42
C MET A 162 -5.58 12.04 16.92
N ARG A 163 -4.56 12.53 16.23
CA ARG A 163 -4.61 12.75 14.78
C ARG A 163 -4.85 11.45 14.01
N PHE A 164 -4.08 10.39 14.31
CA PHE A 164 -4.26 9.09 13.68
C PHE A 164 -5.60 8.43 14.03
N THR A 165 -6.09 8.62 15.25
CA THR A 165 -7.42 8.14 15.67
C THR A 165 -8.53 8.83 14.87
N ARG A 166 -8.44 10.14 14.64
CA ARG A 166 -9.40 10.86 13.76
C ARG A 166 -9.32 10.35 12.32
N LEU A 167 -8.11 10.11 11.81
CA LEU A 167 -7.93 9.53 10.48
C LEU A 167 -8.60 8.16 10.39
N LEU A 168 -8.38 7.26 11.36
CA LEU A 168 -9.03 5.95 11.42
C LEU A 168 -10.56 6.06 11.36
N ASN A 169 -11.15 6.95 12.14
CA ASN A 169 -12.59 7.19 12.10
C ASN A 169 -13.06 7.65 10.72
N GLY A 170 -12.31 8.54 10.05
CA GLY A 170 -12.60 8.98 8.69
C GLY A 170 -12.53 7.83 7.68
N LEU A 171 -11.52 6.97 7.79
CA LEU A 171 -11.35 5.80 6.92
C LEU A 171 -12.47 4.77 7.12
N ASP A 172 -12.87 4.50 8.36
CA ASP A 172 -13.98 3.59 8.67
C ASP A 172 -15.32 4.13 8.13
N GLN A 173 -15.55 5.45 8.22
CA GLN A 173 -16.73 6.11 7.62
C GLN A 173 -16.71 6.00 6.08
N ALA A 174 -15.56 6.20 5.45
CA ALA A 174 -15.39 6.06 4.00
C ALA A 174 -15.70 4.62 3.56
N LYS A 175 -15.19 3.64 4.29
CA LYS A 175 -15.45 2.21 4.04
C LYS A 175 -16.93 1.84 4.14
N LEU A 176 -17.62 2.34 5.16
CA LEU A 176 -19.06 2.15 5.32
C LEU A 176 -19.87 2.77 4.16
N LYS A 177 -19.47 3.96 3.69
CA LYS A 177 -20.11 4.60 2.52
C LYS A 177 -19.88 3.81 1.24
N LEU A 178 -18.67 3.28 1.05
CA LEU A 178 -18.34 2.45 -0.11
C LEU A 178 -19.17 1.16 -0.12
N SER A 179 -19.23 0.44 0.99
CA SER A 179 -20.02 -0.80 1.14
C SER A 179 -21.52 -0.59 0.85
N LYS A 180 -22.10 0.55 1.26
CA LYS A 180 -23.51 0.87 0.97
C LYS A 180 -23.79 1.17 -0.51
N ARG A 181 -22.80 1.53 -1.30
CA ARG A 181 -22.95 1.76 -2.75
C ARG A 181 -22.89 0.46 -3.56
N GLN A 182 -22.32 -0.59 -2.96
CA GLN A 182 -22.17 -1.91 -3.60
C GLN A 182 -23.35 -2.87 -3.29
N ALA A 183 -24.19 -2.55 -2.31
CA ALA A 183 -25.38 -3.30 -1.91
C ALA A 183 -26.63 -2.78 -2.63
#